data_4d43f256300525f1883396671d95042d
#
_entry.id   4d43f256300525f1883396671d95042d
#
_cell.length_a   1.000
_cell.length_b   1.000
_cell.length_c   1.000
_cell.angle_alpha   90.00
_cell.angle_beta   90.00
_cell.angle_gamma   90.00
#
_symmetry.space_group_name_H-M   'P 1'
#
loop_
_entity.id
_entity.type
_entity.pdbx_description
1 polymer ?
#
loop_
_entity_poly.entity_id
_entity_poly.type
_entity_poly.pdbx_seq_one_letter_code
_entity_poly.pdbx_strand_id
1 'polypeptide(L)'
;MVDKKGKPTPKRKEAQAKLNLSPLSPGASKESKKVLKAQTRIRRMESRAAYMRGEESALPARDKGPVRRFVRNYIDERRSFAEYFLVIIVVILFLTLIPIPAVQLLAVAIMYSSMIFIGVNGFLMSRKIKKLVTEKFPGESTKGLGLYGWMRSTQLRRLRAPAPQVGPVTKK
;
A
#
# COMPACT_ATOMS: atom_id res chain seq x y z
N MET A 1 -35.01 25.42 -33.43
CA MET A 1 -35.56 25.03 -32.09
C MET A 1 -34.45 25.22 -31.10
N VAL A 2 -34.58 26.16 -30.16
CA VAL A 2 -33.54 26.41 -29.15
C VAL A 2 -33.84 25.56 -27.94
N ASP A 3 -32.94 24.61 -27.63
CA ASP A 3 -33.07 23.73 -26.47
C ASP A 3 -33.09 24.57 -25.17
N LYS A 4 -34.25 24.58 -24.49
CA LYS A 4 -34.38 25.20 -23.16
C LYS A 4 -33.53 24.43 -22.14
N LYS A 5 -32.56 25.07 -21.51
CA LYS A 5 -31.83 24.53 -20.36
C LYS A 5 -32.77 23.93 -19.32
N GLY A 6 -32.74 22.63 -19.10
CA GLY A 6 -33.67 21.87 -18.28
C GLY A 6 -33.60 22.08 -16.76
N LYS A 7 -32.74 22.95 -16.20
CA LYS A 7 -32.70 23.31 -14.77
C LYS A 7 -32.41 24.79 -14.59
N PRO A 8 -33.17 25.51 -13.74
CA PRO A 8 -32.90 26.91 -13.42
C PRO A 8 -31.57 26.99 -12.68
N THR A 9 -30.77 28.00 -13.00
CA THR A 9 -29.48 28.29 -12.31
C THR A 9 -29.78 28.60 -10.83
N PRO A 10 -29.14 27.94 -9.85
CA PRO A 10 -29.36 28.20 -8.44
C PRO A 10 -29.07 29.66 -8.10
N LYS A 11 -29.86 30.25 -7.20
CA LYS A 11 -29.69 31.62 -6.78
C LYS A 11 -28.28 31.80 -6.16
N ARG A 12 -27.65 32.96 -6.42
CA ARG A 12 -26.29 33.29 -5.94
C ARG A 12 -26.10 32.99 -4.44
N LYS A 13 -27.14 33.17 -3.63
CA LYS A 13 -27.13 32.94 -2.18
C LYS A 13 -26.99 31.43 -1.85
N GLU A 14 -27.60 30.53 -2.63
CA GLU A 14 -27.53 29.09 -2.48
C GLU A 14 -26.18 28.53 -2.97
N ALA A 15 -25.66 29.10 -4.05
CA ALA A 15 -24.33 28.76 -4.54
C ALA A 15 -23.23 29.19 -3.56
N GLN A 16 -23.37 30.38 -2.95
CA GLN A 16 -22.45 30.88 -1.91
C GLN A 16 -22.56 30.08 -0.61
N ALA A 17 -23.77 29.62 -0.21
CA ALA A 17 -23.94 28.77 0.97
C ALA A 17 -23.20 27.43 0.83
N LYS A 18 -23.18 26.85 -0.37
CA LYS A 18 -22.37 25.63 -0.67
C LYS A 18 -20.87 25.87 -0.64
N LEU A 19 -20.41 27.05 -1.09
CA LEU A 19 -19.01 27.44 -1.05
C LEU A 19 -18.50 27.71 0.37
N ASN A 20 -19.37 28.22 1.26
CA ASN A 20 -19.05 28.52 2.66
C ASN A 20 -18.91 27.28 3.55
N LEU A 21 -19.16 26.09 3.02
CA LEU A 21 -18.96 24.80 3.72
C LEU A 21 -17.50 24.28 3.66
N SER A 22 -16.61 25.01 2.99
CA SER A 22 -15.19 24.65 2.99
C SER A 22 -14.51 25.08 4.31
N PRO A 23 -13.64 24.23 4.92
CA PRO A 23 -12.90 24.59 6.13
C PRO A 23 -11.99 25.81 5.97
N LEU A 24 -11.68 26.18 4.71
CA LEU A 24 -10.81 27.31 4.33
C LEU A 24 -11.59 28.56 3.97
N SER A 25 -12.93 28.54 4.07
CA SER A 25 -13.76 29.72 3.75
C SER A 25 -13.61 30.78 4.82
N PRO A 26 -13.23 32.04 4.47
CA PRO A 26 -13.21 33.16 5.40
C PRO A 26 -14.67 33.48 5.79
N GLY A 27 -15.06 33.16 7.01
CA GLY A 27 -16.42 33.37 7.51
C GLY A 27 -17.10 32.15 8.11
N ALA A 28 -16.47 30.97 8.01
CA ALA A 28 -16.99 29.78 8.68
C ALA A 28 -16.91 29.95 10.21
N SER A 29 -18.04 29.72 10.92
CA SER A 29 -18.07 29.80 12.39
C SER A 29 -17.15 28.74 13.00
N LYS A 30 -16.70 28.97 14.25
CA LYS A 30 -15.84 28.00 14.96
C LYS A 30 -16.52 26.60 15.07
N GLU A 31 -17.83 26.57 15.19
CA GLU A 31 -18.64 25.35 15.27
C GLU A 31 -18.70 24.60 13.94
N SER A 32 -18.94 25.31 12.83
CA SER A 32 -18.94 24.68 11.50
C SER A 32 -17.56 24.10 11.15
N LYS A 33 -16.47 24.77 11.55
CA LYS A 33 -15.10 24.23 11.40
C LYS A 33 -14.87 22.98 12.23
N LYS A 34 -15.42 22.89 13.46
CA LYS A 34 -15.34 21.66 14.30
C LYS A 34 -16.11 20.51 13.66
N VAL A 35 -17.32 20.75 13.20
CA VAL A 35 -18.15 19.73 12.54
C VAL A 35 -17.47 19.22 11.26
N LEU A 36 -16.95 20.10 10.42
CA LEU A 36 -16.23 19.70 9.20
C LEU A 36 -14.95 18.92 9.51
N LYS A 37 -14.20 19.30 10.55
CA LYS A 37 -13.03 18.51 11.00
C LYS A 37 -13.43 17.14 11.49
N ALA A 38 -14.53 17.03 12.24
CA ALA A 38 -15.04 15.73 12.70
C ALA A 38 -15.46 14.84 11.52
N GLN A 39 -16.22 15.39 10.57
CA GLN A 39 -16.64 14.68 9.37
C GLN A 39 -15.45 14.23 8.50
N THR A 40 -14.46 15.11 8.29
CA THR A 40 -13.26 14.73 7.53
C THR A 40 -12.42 13.67 8.24
N ARG A 41 -12.38 13.69 9.58
CA ARG A 41 -11.73 12.64 10.37
C ARG A 41 -12.44 11.30 10.18
N ILE A 42 -13.76 11.27 10.29
CA ILE A 42 -14.57 10.05 10.09
C ILE A 42 -14.36 9.51 8.67
N ARG A 43 -14.48 10.34 7.64
CA ARG A 43 -14.26 9.94 6.23
C ARG A 43 -12.85 9.37 6.00
N ARG A 44 -11.82 9.97 6.63
CA ARG A 44 -10.45 9.45 6.55
C ARG A 44 -10.30 8.09 7.25
N MET A 45 -10.96 7.91 8.38
CA MET A 45 -10.94 6.62 9.08
C MET A 45 -11.68 5.54 8.29
N GLU A 46 -12.84 5.84 7.71
CA GLU A 46 -13.60 4.96 6.85
C GLU A 46 -12.82 4.58 5.59
N SER A 47 -12.26 5.56 4.88
CA SER A 47 -11.45 5.30 3.67
C SER A 47 -10.20 4.48 3.98
N ARG A 48 -9.55 4.73 5.14
CA ARG A 48 -8.42 3.92 5.59
C ARG A 48 -8.86 2.49 5.95
N ALA A 49 -9.99 2.34 6.62
CA ALA A 49 -10.54 1.02 6.94
C ALA A 49 -10.91 0.24 5.67
N ALA A 50 -11.56 0.89 4.71
CA ALA A 50 -11.87 0.31 3.40
C ALA A 50 -10.59 -0.09 2.63
N TYR A 51 -9.56 0.77 2.65
CA TYR A 51 -8.25 0.45 2.08
C TYR A 51 -7.61 -0.77 2.76
N MET A 52 -7.63 -0.83 4.08
CA MET A 52 -7.07 -1.97 4.83
C MET A 52 -7.84 -3.27 4.57
N ARG A 53 -9.16 -3.21 4.37
CA ARG A 53 -9.96 -4.37 3.93
C ARG A 53 -9.70 -4.78 2.48
N GLY A 54 -8.98 -3.97 1.72
CA GLY A 54 -8.65 -4.26 0.32
C GLY A 54 -9.82 -4.03 -0.65
N GLU A 55 -10.78 -3.16 -0.30
CA GLU A 55 -11.87 -2.75 -1.18
C GLU A 55 -11.33 -2.02 -2.40
N GLU A 56 -11.70 -2.46 -3.60
CA GLU A 56 -11.13 -1.91 -4.85
C GLU A 56 -11.40 -0.41 -5.02
N SER A 57 -12.54 0.08 -4.52
CA SER A 57 -12.88 1.50 -4.54
C SER A 57 -11.87 2.37 -3.79
N ALA A 58 -11.36 1.87 -2.66
CA ALA A 58 -10.44 2.59 -1.78
C ALA A 58 -8.96 2.37 -2.14
N LEU A 59 -8.65 1.42 -3.03
CA LEU A 59 -7.28 1.13 -3.44
C LEU A 59 -6.72 2.23 -4.35
N PRO A 60 -5.43 2.60 -4.22
CA PRO A 60 -4.76 3.45 -5.19
C PRO A 60 -4.63 2.74 -6.55
N ALA A 61 -4.51 3.51 -7.63
CA ALA A 61 -4.45 2.98 -8.99
C ALA A 61 -3.38 1.89 -9.19
N ARG A 62 -2.25 2.01 -8.47
CA ARG A 62 -1.16 1.03 -8.51
C ARG A 62 -1.52 -0.33 -7.91
N ASP A 63 -2.57 -0.43 -7.09
CA ASP A 63 -2.98 -1.65 -6.38
C ASP A 63 -4.30 -2.21 -6.92
N LYS A 64 -4.98 -1.50 -7.83
CA LYS A 64 -6.24 -1.90 -8.45
C LYS A 64 -6.03 -2.97 -9.52
N GLY A 65 -7.07 -3.76 -9.74
CA GLY A 65 -7.17 -4.71 -10.83
C GLY A 65 -6.98 -6.18 -10.42
N PRO A 66 -7.54 -7.10 -11.23
CA PRO A 66 -7.57 -8.53 -10.93
C PRO A 66 -6.19 -9.15 -10.88
N VAL A 67 -5.28 -8.74 -11.76
CA VAL A 67 -3.90 -9.23 -11.80
C VAL A 67 -3.14 -8.85 -10.52
N ARG A 68 -3.26 -7.60 -10.08
CA ARG A 68 -2.58 -7.15 -8.86
C ARG A 68 -3.18 -7.79 -7.61
N ARG A 69 -4.49 -8.00 -7.60
CA ARG A 69 -5.16 -8.77 -6.54
C ARG A 69 -4.63 -10.20 -6.47
N PHE A 70 -4.48 -10.86 -7.61
CA PHE A 70 -3.88 -12.19 -7.69
C PHE A 70 -2.45 -12.20 -7.15
N VAL A 71 -1.61 -11.26 -7.56
CA VAL A 71 -0.21 -11.15 -7.07
C VAL A 71 -0.17 -10.91 -5.57
N ARG A 72 -1.04 -10.05 -5.01
CA ARG A 72 -1.13 -9.84 -3.56
C ARG A 72 -1.43 -11.14 -2.82
N ASN A 73 -2.49 -11.84 -3.23
CA ASN A 73 -2.89 -13.10 -2.60
C ASN A 73 -1.79 -14.15 -2.68
N TYR A 74 -1.16 -14.28 -3.85
CA TYR A 74 -0.04 -15.21 -4.05
C TYR A 74 1.14 -14.97 -3.10
N ILE A 75 1.47 -13.70 -2.82
CA ILE A 75 2.54 -13.35 -1.89
C ILE A 75 2.09 -13.55 -0.44
N ASP A 76 0.84 -13.20 -0.13
CA ASP A 76 0.29 -13.27 1.22
C ASP A 76 0.08 -14.73 1.69
N GLU A 77 -0.14 -15.66 0.77
CA GLU A 77 -0.20 -17.11 1.03
C GLU A 77 1.16 -17.71 1.44
N ARG A 78 2.26 -17.02 1.13
CA ARG A 78 3.61 -17.54 1.36
C ARG A 78 4.28 -16.81 2.51
N ARG A 79 5.02 -17.56 3.33
CA ARG A 79 5.99 -16.96 4.24
C ARG A 79 7.24 -16.61 3.44
N SER A 80 7.62 -15.35 3.41
CA SER A 80 8.83 -14.89 2.72
C SER A 80 9.93 -14.64 3.74
N PHE A 81 11.12 -15.16 3.47
CA PHE A 81 12.31 -14.80 4.27
C PHE A 81 12.61 -13.30 4.22
N ALA A 82 12.18 -12.62 3.16
CA ALA A 82 12.31 -11.17 3.02
C ALA A 82 11.54 -10.38 4.10
N GLU A 83 10.55 -10.99 4.77
CA GLU A 83 9.85 -10.38 5.91
C GLU A 83 10.78 -10.10 7.11
N TYR A 84 11.83 -10.93 7.26
CA TYR A 84 12.80 -10.78 8.34
C TYR A 84 13.86 -9.72 8.06
N PHE A 85 13.84 -9.11 6.86
CA PHE A 85 14.82 -8.11 6.47
C PHE A 85 14.92 -6.95 7.46
N LEU A 86 13.80 -6.44 7.91
CA LEU A 86 13.75 -5.35 8.88
C LEU A 86 14.36 -5.78 10.24
N VAL A 87 14.09 -7.01 10.66
CA VAL A 87 14.68 -7.58 11.88
C VAL A 87 16.19 -7.73 11.73
N ILE A 88 16.65 -8.21 10.58
CA ILE A 88 18.08 -8.36 10.26
C ILE A 88 18.78 -7.01 10.31
N ILE A 89 18.20 -5.95 9.74
CA ILE A 89 18.75 -4.59 9.81
C ILE A 89 18.91 -4.13 11.26
N VAL A 90 17.89 -4.34 12.09
CA VAL A 90 17.95 -3.96 13.51
C VAL A 90 19.06 -4.72 14.23
N VAL A 91 19.20 -6.02 13.98
CA VAL A 91 20.29 -6.82 14.57
C VAL A 91 21.66 -6.32 14.11
N ILE A 92 21.83 -6.04 12.81
CA ILE A 92 23.08 -5.48 12.28
C ILE A 92 23.40 -4.14 12.96
N LEU A 93 22.40 -3.27 13.11
CA LEU A 93 22.58 -1.98 13.78
C LEU A 93 23.11 -2.15 15.22
N PHE A 94 22.54 -3.08 16.00
CA PHE A 94 23.04 -3.38 17.34
C PHE A 94 24.47 -3.95 17.33
N LEU A 95 24.78 -4.83 16.39
CA LEU A 95 26.13 -5.39 16.26
C LEU A 95 27.18 -4.31 15.93
N THR A 96 26.82 -3.32 15.12
CA THR A 96 27.75 -2.21 14.77
C THR A 96 28.06 -1.28 15.93
N LEU A 97 27.21 -1.23 16.98
CA LEU A 97 27.45 -0.44 18.19
C LEU A 97 28.53 -1.05 19.10
N ILE A 98 28.87 -2.32 18.90
CA ILE A 98 29.90 -3.02 19.70
C ILE A 98 31.27 -2.67 19.13
N PRO A 99 32.16 -2.02 19.91
CA PRO A 99 33.48 -1.56 19.42
C PRO A 99 34.52 -2.70 19.39
N ILE A 100 34.15 -3.87 18.88
CA ILE A 100 35.01 -5.03 18.69
C ILE A 100 35.16 -5.26 17.17
N PRO A 101 36.38 -5.16 16.61
CA PRO A 101 36.61 -5.26 15.16
C PRO A 101 36.04 -6.56 14.55
N ALA A 102 36.18 -7.69 15.23
CA ALA A 102 35.62 -8.97 14.76
C ALA A 102 34.10 -8.95 14.66
N VAL A 103 33.38 -8.30 15.60
CA VAL A 103 31.93 -8.17 15.60
C VAL A 103 31.48 -7.24 14.47
N GLN A 104 32.21 -6.16 14.24
CA GLN A 104 31.92 -5.22 13.15
C GLN A 104 32.12 -5.89 11.79
N LEU A 105 33.18 -6.67 11.62
CA LEU A 105 33.40 -7.45 10.39
C LEU A 105 32.27 -8.46 10.15
N LEU A 106 31.85 -9.15 11.21
CA LEU A 106 30.69 -10.08 11.13
C LEU A 106 29.40 -9.35 10.74
N ALA A 107 29.13 -8.18 11.32
CA ALA A 107 27.97 -7.37 10.97
C ALA A 107 27.96 -6.98 9.48
N VAL A 108 29.13 -6.56 8.96
CA VAL A 108 29.31 -6.24 7.54
C VAL A 108 29.07 -7.47 6.66
N ALA A 109 29.62 -8.62 7.03
CA ALA A 109 29.44 -9.88 6.31
C ALA A 109 27.94 -10.29 6.25
N ILE A 110 27.22 -10.19 7.37
CA ILE A 110 25.78 -10.47 7.44
C ILE A 110 25.01 -9.48 6.56
N MET A 111 25.36 -8.20 6.58
CA MET A 111 24.73 -7.16 5.77
C MET A 111 24.81 -7.49 4.28
N TYR A 112 26.01 -7.72 3.76
CA TYR A 112 26.17 -8.03 2.33
C TYR A 112 25.54 -9.36 1.94
N SER A 113 25.68 -10.39 2.75
CA SER A 113 25.05 -11.70 2.50
C SER A 113 23.53 -11.59 2.45
N SER A 114 22.91 -10.86 3.37
CA SER A 114 21.46 -10.64 3.40
C SER A 114 20.98 -9.84 2.19
N MET A 115 21.74 -8.83 1.78
CA MET A 115 21.40 -8.01 0.60
C MET A 115 21.43 -8.85 -0.68
N ILE A 116 22.45 -9.66 -0.89
CA ILE A 116 22.55 -10.58 -2.04
C ILE A 116 21.39 -11.58 -2.01
N PHE A 117 21.14 -12.20 -0.87
CA PHE A 117 20.08 -13.19 -0.70
C PHE A 117 18.69 -12.61 -1.04
N ILE A 118 18.38 -11.41 -0.54
CA ILE A 118 17.11 -10.73 -0.79
C ILE A 118 16.98 -10.33 -2.26
N GLY A 119 18.07 -9.85 -2.88
CA GLY A 119 18.10 -9.52 -4.29
C GLY A 119 17.82 -10.74 -5.18
N VAL A 120 18.51 -11.85 -4.95
CA VAL A 120 18.31 -13.10 -5.68
C VAL A 120 16.89 -13.64 -5.48
N ASN A 121 16.41 -13.69 -4.25
CA ASN A 121 15.04 -14.13 -3.95
C ASN A 121 13.99 -13.25 -4.64
N GLY A 122 14.17 -11.93 -4.62
CA GLY A 122 13.30 -10.97 -5.29
C GLY A 122 13.28 -11.18 -6.81
N PHE A 123 14.43 -11.42 -7.42
CA PHE A 123 14.55 -11.70 -8.84
C PHE A 123 13.83 -13.02 -9.22
N LEU A 124 14.07 -14.09 -8.50
CA LEU A 124 13.41 -15.39 -8.73
C LEU A 124 11.90 -15.28 -8.54
N MET A 125 11.45 -14.59 -7.50
CA MET A 125 10.03 -14.33 -7.25
C MET A 125 9.40 -13.51 -8.39
N SER A 126 10.09 -12.47 -8.86
CA SER A 126 9.64 -11.65 -9.99
C SER A 126 9.44 -12.48 -11.26
N ARG A 127 10.38 -13.36 -11.59
CA ARG A 127 10.26 -14.29 -12.72
C ARG A 127 9.06 -15.21 -12.56
N LYS A 128 8.87 -15.78 -11.38
CA LYS A 128 7.77 -16.69 -11.07
C LYS A 128 6.41 -16.00 -11.15
N ILE A 129 6.29 -14.79 -10.61
CA ILE A 129 5.06 -13.97 -10.69
C ILE A 129 4.72 -13.70 -12.17
N LYS A 130 5.70 -13.24 -12.97
CA LYS A 130 5.47 -12.97 -14.39
C LYS A 130 4.95 -14.22 -15.11
N LYS A 131 5.57 -15.39 -14.91
CA LYS A 131 5.15 -16.64 -15.52
C LYS A 131 3.70 -16.97 -15.14
N LEU A 132 3.36 -16.97 -13.85
CA LEU A 132 2.02 -17.26 -13.35
C LEU A 132 0.95 -16.30 -13.85
N VAL A 133 1.30 -15.01 -13.99
CA VAL A 133 0.36 -14.01 -14.51
C VAL A 133 0.14 -14.23 -16.01
N THR A 134 1.18 -14.50 -16.79
CA THR A 134 1.02 -14.79 -18.23
C THR A 134 0.14 -16.03 -18.45
N GLU A 135 0.26 -17.04 -17.59
CA GLU A 135 -0.56 -18.28 -17.68
C GLU A 135 -2.02 -18.04 -17.31
N LYS A 136 -2.29 -17.25 -16.26
CA LYS A 136 -3.66 -17.02 -15.75
C LYS A 136 -4.40 -15.86 -16.41
N PHE A 137 -3.69 -14.87 -16.91
CA PHE A 137 -4.25 -13.66 -17.50
C PHE A 137 -3.56 -13.35 -18.84
N PRO A 138 -3.84 -14.17 -19.87
CA PRO A 138 -3.28 -13.94 -21.19
C PRO A 138 -3.77 -12.58 -21.73
N GLY A 139 -2.82 -11.75 -22.18
CA GLY A 139 -3.10 -10.40 -22.71
C GLY A 139 -2.90 -9.25 -21.71
N GLU A 140 -2.77 -9.53 -20.41
CA GLU A 140 -2.52 -8.47 -19.43
C GLU A 140 -1.02 -8.13 -19.29
N SER A 141 -0.75 -6.86 -19.05
CA SER A 141 0.63 -6.38 -18.91
C SER A 141 1.29 -6.87 -17.62
N THR A 142 2.44 -7.52 -17.76
CA THR A 142 3.26 -7.97 -16.63
C THR A 142 4.23 -6.90 -16.11
N LYS A 143 4.21 -5.67 -16.71
CA LYS A 143 5.12 -4.59 -16.33
C LYS A 143 4.92 -4.19 -14.87
N GLY A 144 6.03 -4.09 -14.14
CA GLY A 144 6.04 -3.67 -12.73
C GLY A 144 5.52 -4.68 -11.72
N LEU A 145 4.89 -5.79 -12.13
CA LEU A 145 4.32 -6.78 -11.20
C LEU A 145 5.39 -7.50 -10.37
N GLY A 146 6.55 -7.76 -10.95
CA GLY A 146 7.66 -8.38 -10.23
C GLY A 146 8.20 -7.50 -9.11
N LEU A 147 8.44 -6.21 -9.42
CA LEU A 147 8.88 -5.23 -8.42
C LEU A 147 7.82 -5.01 -7.33
N TYR A 148 6.56 -4.91 -7.75
CA TYR A 148 5.43 -4.80 -6.83
C TYR A 148 5.38 -5.99 -5.86
N GLY A 149 5.51 -7.19 -6.38
CA GLY A 149 5.54 -8.41 -5.57
C GLY A 149 6.74 -8.46 -4.61
N TRP A 150 7.90 -8.07 -5.10
CA TRP A 150 9.10 -8.01 -4.28
C TRP A 150 8.96 -7.02 -3.12
N MET A 151 8.53 -5.78 -3.41
CA MET A 151 8.31 -4.77 -2.37
C MET A 151 7.28 -5.24 -1.33
N ARG A 152 6.21 -5.92 -1.76
CA ARG A 152 5.23 -6.46 -0.81
C ARG A 152 5.80 -7.61 0.02
N SER A 153 6.66 -8.43 -0.55
CA SER A 153 7.28 -9.57 0.16
C SER A 153 8.26 -9.14 1.26
N THR A 154 8.89 -7.97 1.11
CA THR A 154 9.82 -7.41 2.13
C THR A 154 9.07 -6.74 3.30
N GLN A 155 7.79 -6.43 3.14
CA GLN A 155 6.99 -5.88 4.22
C GLN A 155 6.59 -6.97 5.23
N LEU A 156 6.75 -6.66 6.52
CA LEU A 156 6.23 -7.52 7.59
C LEU A 156 4.73 -7.73 7.39
N ARG A 157 4.28 -8.98 7.44
CA ARG A 157 2.88 -9.35 7.19
C ARG A 157 1.87 -8.52 7.99
N ARG A 158 2.18 -8.22 9.26
CA ARG A 158 1.33 -7.40 10.14
C ARG A 158 1.23 -5.93 9.71
N LEU A 159 2.23 -5.43 8.98
CA LEU A 159 2.32 -4.03 8.54
C LEU A 159 1.95 -3.86 7.06
N ARG A 160 1.60 -4.94 6.35
CA ARG A 160 1.17 -4.86 4.96
C ARG A 160 -0.11 -4.05 4.81
N ALA A 161 -0.10 -3.14 3.87
CA ALA A 161 -1.26 -2.35 3.49
C ALA A 161 -1.51 -2.48 1.97
N PRO A 162 -2.67 -2.93 1.52
CA PRO A 162 -3.81 -3.43 2.30
C PRO A 162 -3.49 -4.71 3.08
N ALA A 163 -4.29 -4.98 4.12
CA ALA A 163 -4.09 -6.15 4.97
C ALA A 163 -4.21 -7.46 4.17
N PRO A 164 -3.44 -8.49 4.51
CA PRO A 164 -3.54 -9.79 3.86
C PRO A 164 -4.95 -10.36 3.94
N GLN A 165 -5.52 -10.70 2.78
CA GLN A 165 -6.86 -11.29 2.67
C GLN A 165 -6.84 -12.81 2.82
N VAL A 166 -5.67 -13.42 2.60
CA VAL A 166 -5.48 -14.88 2.59
C VAL A 166 -4.51 -15.25 3.71
N GLY A 167 -4.84 -16.29 4.46
CA GLY A 167 -3.96 -16.86 5.48
C GLY A 167 -2.71 -17.51 4.88
N PRO A 168 -1.59 -17.67 5.64
CA PRO A 168 -0.45 -18.43 5.17
C PRO A 168 -0.85 -19.89 5.00
N VAL A 169 -0.56 -20.46 3.83
CA VAL A 169 -0.71 -21.90 3.63
C VAL A 169 0.31 -22.58 4.53
N THR A 170 -0.16 -23.18 5.60
CA THR A 170 0.65 -24.08 6.43
C THR A 170 0.86 -25.34 5.59
N LYS A 171 2.07 -25.54 5.05
CA LYS A 171 2.42 -26.85 4.52
C LYS A 171 2.34 -27.84 5.70
N LYS A 172 1.32 -28.71 5.67
CA LYS A 172 1.33 -29.92 6.47
C LYS A 172 2.43 -30.85 5.98
#